data_149eae6c1a1a7df4b657967d64ad262f
#
_entry.id   149eae6c1a1a7df4b657967d64ad262f
#
_cell.length_a   1.000
_cell.length_b   1.000
_cell.length_c   1.000
_cell.angle_alpha   90.00
_cell.angle_beta   90.00
_cell.angle_gamma   90.00
#
_symmetry.space_group_name_H-M   'P 1'
#
loop_
_entity.id
_entity.type
_entity.pdbx_description
1 polymer ?
#
loop_
_entity_poly.entity_id
_entity_poly.type
_entity_poly.pdbx_seq_one_letter_code
_entity_poly.pdbx_strand_id
1 'polypeptide(L)'
;GVQTCALPIYLIKEIPQEPTSFIKLNSCLSGHDAKVIRPKGIIRLDYEPELVFVIGKRALGAKKSEAMNYVAGVTILNDLTCRDLQLREVASGSRFWTGKNIPGFGPLGPEIITIDEIPNVYDLWMTCSVNGHERMRVNTGDQIWKISDILEHFSRFIPIEAGDMFSTGAPGGVAVGKENAEDLYLKPGDIVECAIEGISTLRTTIIE
;
A
#
# COMPACT_ATOMS: atom_id res chain seq x y z
N GLY A 1 -12.41 -0.14 5.86
CA GLY A 1 -11.60 -0.72 4.78
C GLY A 1 -10.33 0.08 4.55
N VAL A 2 -9.34 -0.53 3.92
CA VAL A 2 -8.12 0.17 3.46
C VAL A 2 -8.30 0.53 2.00
N GLN A 3 -8.01 1.78 1.63
CA GLN A 3 -8.04 2.25 0.26
C GLN A 3 -6.62 2.56 -0.19
N THR A 4 -6.25 2.16 -1.40
CA THR A 4 -4.95 2.45 -1.99
C THR A 4 -5.10 3.48 -3.10
N CYS A 5 -4.24 4.49 -3.13
CA CYS A 5 -4.45 5.70 -3.90
C CYS A 5 -3.46 5.92 -5.05
N ALA A 6 -2.77 4.89 -5.53
CA ALA A 6 -1.98 4.99 -6.74
C ALA A 6 -2.18 3.78 -7.65
N LEU A 7 -2.29 4.06 -8.93
CA LEU A 7 -2.07 3.04 -9.95
C LEU A 7 -0.55 2.87 -10.10
N PRO A 8 -0.04 1.64 -10.19
CA PRO A 8 1.35 1.41 -10.54
C PRO A 8 1.68 2.14 -11.85
N ILE A 9 2.62 3.09 -11.81
CA ILE A 9 2.97 3.97 -12.94
C ILE A 9 3.27 3.17 -14.22
N TYR A 10 3.81 1.97 -14.10
CA TYR A 10 4.10 1.09 -15.24
C TYR A 10 2.86 0.50 -15.93
N LEU A 11 1.66 0.59 -15.32
CA LEU A 11 0.39 0.16 -15.93
C LEU A 11 -0.40 1.32 -16.55
N ILE A 12 0.05 2.57 -16.38
CA ILE A 12 -0.60 3.76 -16.90
C ILE A 12 0.35 4.55 -17.80
N LYS A 13 -0.16 5.04 -18.93
CA LYS A 13 0.61 5.86 -19.86
C LYS A 13 0.81 7.30 -19.37
N GLU A 14 -0.09 7.78 -18.53
CA GLU A 14 -0.11 9.15 -18.02
C GLU A 14 -0.52 9.15 -16.56
N ILE A 15 0.05 10.08 -15.76
CA ILE A 15 -0.36 10.30 -14.38
C ILE A 15 -1.83 10.74 -14.36
N PRO A 16 -2.72 10.07 -13.61
CA PRO A 16 -4.11 10.50 -13.49
C PRO A 16 -4.20 11.95 -13.00
N GLN A 17 -5.18 12.69 -13.49
CA GLN A 17 -5.40 14.08 -13.07
C GLN A 17 -5.96 14.19 -11.65
N GLU A 18 -6.53 13.12 -11.12
CA GLU A 18 -7.12 13.03 -9.79
C GLU A 18 -6.71 11.73 -9.09
N PRO A 19 -6.71 11.68 -7.75
CA PRO A 19 -6.48 10.45 -7.00
C PRO A 19 -7.49 9.37 -7.42
N THR A 20 -7.00 8.16 -7.66
CA THR A 20 -7.83 6.99 -7.93
C THR A 20 -7.56 5.92 -6.87
N SER A 21 -8.56 5.11 -6.54
CA SER A 21 -8.42 4.09 -5.51
C SER A 21 -9.15 2.80 -5.86
N PHE A 22 -8.85 1.77 -5.10
CA PHE A 22 -9.62 0.54 -4.98
C PHE A 22 -9.76 0.19 -3.50
N ILE A 23 -10.68 -0.71 -3.18
CA ILE A 23 -10.92 -1.12 -1.80
C ILE A 23 -10.19 -2.43 -1.53
N LYS A 24 -9.40 -2.45 -0.43
CA LYS A 24 -8.95 -3.69 0.19
C LYS A 24 -9.98 -4.14 1.21
N LEU A 25 -10.39 -5.39 1.10
CA LEU A 25 -11.32 -5.99 2.03
C LEU A 25 -10.65 -6.26 3.38
N ASN A 26 -11.39 -6.11 4.46
CA ASN A 26 -10.89 -6.48 5.79
C ASN A 26 -10.47 -7.96 5.85
N SER A 27 -11.14 -8.83 5.08
CA SER A 27 -10.82 -10.27 5.01
C SER A 27 -9.47 -10.60 4.37
N CYS A 28 -8.85 -9.66 3.66
CA CYS A 28 -7.51 -9.87 3.11
C CYS A 28 -6.38 -9.35 4.02
N LEU A 29 -6.73 -8.61 5.10
CA LEU A 29 -5.73 -8.07 6.01
C LEU A 29 -5.11 -9.17 6.88
N SER A 30 -3.84 -8.98 7.22
CA SER A 30 -3.09 -9.81 8.15
C SER A 30 -2.13 -8.93 8.96
N GLY A 31 -1.65 -9.40 10.09
CA GLY A 31 -0.77 -8.63 10.96
C GLY A 31 0.73 -8.84 10.65
N HIS A 32 1.54 -8.22 11.48
CA HIS A 32 2.99 -8.47 11.51
C HIS A 32 3.29 -9.95 11.78
N ASP A 33 4.36 -10.46 11.19
CA ASP A 33 4.79 -11.86 11.23
C ASP A 33 3.78 -12.87 10.64
N ALA A 34 2.81 -12.39 9.88
CA ALA A 34 1.86 -13.27 9.22
C ALA A 34 2.55 -14.22 8.23
N LYS A 35 2.02 -15.44 8.20
CA LYS A 35 2.34 -16.44 7.17
C LYS A 35 1.29 -16.33 6.07
N VAL A 36 1.69 -15.84 4.91
CA VAL A 36 0.78 -15.60 3.78
C VAL A 36 0.94 -16.70 2.74
N ILE A 37 -0.17 -17.36 2.43
CA ILE A 37 -0.20 -18.43 1.45
C ILE A 37 -0.11 -17.84 0.04
N ARG A 38 0.88 -18.27 -0.75
CA ARG A 38 0.87 -18.05 -2.19
C ARG A 38 -0.06 -19.07 -2.84
N PRO A 39 -1.20 -18.65 -3.41
CA PRO A 39 -2.16 -19.59 -3.98
C PRO A 39 -1.53 -20.47 -5.08
N LYS A 40 -1.93 -21.73 -5.14
CA LYS A 40 -1.46 -22.67 -6.17
C LYS A 40 -1.73 -22.14 -7.58
N GLY A 41 -0.72 -22.16 -8.42
CA GLY A 41 -0.79 -21.67 -9.80
C GLY A 41 -0.52 -20.18 -9.97
N ILE A 42 -0.31 -19.45 -8.87
CA ILE A 42 0.18 -18.05 -8.91
C ILE A 42 1.71 -18.09 -8.96
N ILE A 43 2.27 -17.44 -9.97
CA ILE A 43 3.73 -17.37 -10.18
C ILE A 43 4.22 -15.96 -9.83
N ARG A 44 3.47 -14.94 -10.21
CA ARG A 44 3.86 -13.53 -10.10
C ARG A 44 3.25 -12.88 -8.86
N LEU A 45 3.72 -13.29 -7.68
CA LEU A 45 3.39 -12.63 -6.42
C LEU A 45 4.40 -11.51 -6.16
N ASP A 46 3.93 -10.27 -6.04
CA ASP A 46 4.76 -9.08 -5.90
C ASP A 46 4.57 -8.42 -4.53
N TYR A 47 5.61 -7.73 -4.07
CA TYR A 47 5.63 -6.90 -2.85
C TYR A 47 5.32 -5.44 -3.22
N GLU A 48 4.54 -4.77 -2.39
CA GLU A 48 4.21 -3.35 -2.52
C GLU A 48 4.19 -2.67 -1.14
N PRO A 49 5.34 -2.20 -0.64
CA PRO A 49 5.38 -1.43 0.60
C PRO A 49 4.72 -0.08 0.38
N GLU A 50 3.83 0.29 1.30
CA GLU A 50 3.05 1.52 1.23
C GLU A 50 2.95 2.19 2.60
N LEU A 51 3.00 3.52 2.62
CA LEU A 51 2.61 4.31 3.78
C LEU A 51 1.08 4.30 3.89
N VAL A 52 0.57 4.06 5.09
CA VAL A 52 -0.87 4.13 5.40
C VAL A 52 -1.12 5.24 6.39
N PHE A 53 -2.13 6.06 6.15
CA PHE A 53 -2.63 7.00 7.15
C PHE A 53 -4.01 6.57 7.67
N VAL A 54 -4.20 6.78 8.96
CA VAL A 54 -5.40 6.37 9.71
C VAL A 54 -6.22 7.59 10.06
N ILE A 55 -7.51 7.52 9.81
CA ILE A 55 -8.44 8.62 10.09
C ILE A 55 -8.82 8.61 11.57
N GLY A 56 -8.68 9.76 12.24
CA GLY A 56 -8.98 9.92 13.67
C GLY A 56 -10.36 10.48 13.96
N LYS A 57 -10.96 11.17 13.00
CA LYS A 57 -12.32 11.72 13.14
C LYS A 57 -13.01 11.80 11.79
N ARG A 58 -14.34 11.73 11.80
CA ARG A 58 -15.14 11.76 10.58
C ARG A 58 -14.83 12.98 9.71
N ALA A 59 -14.61 12.75 8.42
CA ALA A 59 -14.37 13.76 7.39
C ALA A 59 -15.42 13.66 6.29
N LEU A 60 -16.04 14.80 5.96
CA LEU A 60 -16.94 14.96 4.80
C LEU A 60 -16.73 16.39 4.30
N GLY A 61 -16.26 16.55 3.05
CA GLY A 61 -15.92 17.83 2.48
C GLY A 61 -14.71 18.49 3.14
N ALA A 62 -13.73 17.71 3.61
CA ALA A 62 -12.51 18.21 4.22
C ALA A 62 -11.71 19.03 3.20
N LYS A 63 -11.24 20.21 3.59
CA LYS A 63 -10.38 21.04 2.76
C LYS A 63 -8.94 20.57 2.86
N LYS A 64 -8.18 20.70 1.78
CA LYS A 64 -6.75 20.35 1.72
C LYS A 64 -5.94 20.98 2.87
N SER A 65 -6.21 22.25 3.20
CA SER A 65 -5.52 22.98 4.26
C SER A 65 -5.78 22.45 5.68
N GLU A 66 -6.85 21.67 5.86
CA GLU A 66 -7.28 21.13 7.14
C GLU A 66 -7.13 19.60 7.23
N ALA A 67 -6.76 18.96 6.12
CA ALA A 67 -6.79 17.51 5.97
C ALA A 67 -5.99 16.79 7.04
N MET A 68 -4.80 17.29 7.40
CA MET A 68 -3.96 16.66 8.43
C MET A 68 -4.61 16.64 9.82
N ASN A 69 -5.58 17.51 10.10
CA ASN A 69 -6.34 17.50 11.36
C ASN A 69 -7.27 16.30 11.51
N TYR A 70 -7.50 15.54 10.43
CA TYR A 70 -8.32 14.33 10.42
C TYR A 70 -7.47 13.05 10.56
N VAL A 71 -6.15 13.17 10.44
CA VAL A 71 -5.23 12.02 10.50
C VAL A 71 -4.87 11.75 11.97
N ALA A 72 -5.11 10.52 12.42
CA ALA A 72 -4.72 10.08 13.77
C ALA A 72 -3.27 9.61 13.82
N GLY A 73 -2.83 8.92 12.78
CA GLY A 73 -1.49 8.33 12.76
C GLY A 73 -1.20 7.64 11.44
N VAL A 74 -0.05 6.99 11.39
CA VAL A 74 0.46 6.29 10.22
C VAL A 74 0.93 4.88 10.56
N THR A 75 0.92 4.00 9.58
CA THR A 75 1.41 2.61 9.68
C THR A 75 1.89 2.14 8.31
N ILE A 76 2.24 0.87 8.21
CA ILE A 76 2.80 0.24 7.00
C ILE A 76 1.82 -0.81 6.47
N LEU A 77 1.63 -0.83 5.15
CA LEU A 77 0.98 -1.92 4.42
C LEU A 77 1.98 -2.53 3.44
N ASN A 78 1.98 -3.85 3.34
CA ASN A 78 2.51 -4.53 2.16
C ASN A 78 1.32 -4.97 1.30
N ASP A 79 0.99 -4.20 0.24
CA ASP A 79 -0.13 -4.48 -0.64
C ASP A 79 0.21 -5.62 -1.61
N LEU A 80 0.39 -6.83 -1.07
CA LEU A 80 0.76 -8.01 -1.84
C LEU A 80 -0.16 -8.17 -3.05
N THR A 81 0.45 -8.38 -4.21
CA THR A 81 -0.24 -8.34 -5.49
C THR A 81 -0.01 -9.62 -6.29
N CYS A 82 -1.10 -10.28 -6.65
CA CYS A 82 -1.08 -11.32 -7.68
C CYS A 82 -1.10 -10.69 -9.07
N ARG A 83 0.07 -10.52 -9.71
CA ARG A 83 0.16 -9.90 -11.03
C ARG A 83 -0.54 -10.70 -12.12
N ASP A 84 -0.59 -12.03 -11.99
CA ASP A 84 -1.31 -12.90 -12.93
C ASP A 84 -2.81 -12.54 -13.00
N LEU A 85 -3.43 -12.27 -11.86
CA LEU A 85 -4.83 -11.85 -11.79
C LEU A 85 -5.01 -10.36 -12.13
N GLN A 86 -4.15 -9.50 -11.60
CA GLN A 86 -4.23 -8.06 -11.84
C GLN A 86 -4.20 -7.73 -13.34
N LEU A 87 -3.30 -8.34 -14.10
CA LEU A 87 -3.21 -8.10 -15.55
C LEU A 87 -4.48 -8.54 -16.30
N ARG A 88 -5.11 -9.64 -15.90
CA ARG A 88 -6.39 -10.10 -16.46
C ARG A 88 -7.53 -9.13 -16.12
N GLU A 89 -7.57 -8.66 -14.87
CA GLU A 89 -8.58 -7.69 -14.41
C GLU A 89 -8.46 -6.37 -15.17
N VAL A 90 -7.25 -5.85 -15.32
CA VAL A 90 -6.99 -4.62 -16.10
C VAL A 90 -7.38 -4.80 -17.56
N ALA A 91 -7.03 -5.93 -18.18
CA ALA A 91 -7.37 -6.23 -19.56
C ALA A 91 -8.90 -6.33 -19.80
N SER A 92 -9.67 -6.71 -18.76
CA SER A 92 -11.15 -6.73 -18.81
C SER A 92 -11.82 -5.43 -18.39
N GLY A 93 -11.05 -4.36 -18.17
CA GLY A 93 -11.56 -3.06 -17.75
C GLY A 93 -11.91 -2.96 -16.26
N SER A 94 -11.62 -3.99 -15.47
CA SER A 94 -11.78 -3.97 -14.02
C SER A 94 -10.56 -3.33 -13.34
N ARG A 95 -10.71 -2.99 -12.07
CA ARG A 95 -9.63 -2.44 -11.26
C ARG A 95 -9.34 -3.33 -10.07
N PHE A 96 -8.18 -3.96 -10.06
CA PHE A 96 -7.44 -4.55 -8.93
C PHE A 96 -8.29 -5.22 -7.83
N TRP A 97 -9.32 -5.97 -8.20
CA TRP A 97 -10.20 -6.57 -7.21
C TRP A 97 -9.61 -7.86 -6.62
N THR A 98 -9.60 -8.93 -7.41
CA THR A 98 -9.17 -10.25 -6.90
C THR A 98 -7.67 -10.32 -6.65
N GLY A 99 -6.87 -9.73 -7.56
CA GLY A 99 -5.41 -9.75 -7.46
C GLY A 99 -4.83 -9.07 -6.21
N LYS A 100 -5.65 -8.27 -5.52
CA LYS A 100 -5.29 -7.49 -4.33
C LYS A 100 -6.02 -7.93 -3.05
N ASN A 101 -7.05 -8.77 -3.15
CA ASN A 101 -7.95 -9.11 -2.04
C ASN A 101 -7.95 -10.62 -1.67
N ILE A 102 -6.91 -11.34 -2.02
CA ILE A 102 -6.70 -12.71 -1.57
C ILE A 102 -6.45 -12.71 -0.05
N PRO A 103 -6.98 -13.66 0.74
CA PRO A 103 -6.75 -13.72 2.18
C PRO A 103 -5.26 -13.64 2.54
N GLY A 104 -4.91 -12.73 3.43
CA GLY A 104 -3.54 -12.47 3.85
C GLY A 104 -2.75 -11.48 2.97
N PHE A 105 -3.27 -11.03 1.83
CA PHE A 105 -2.57 -10.14 0.89
C PHE A 105 -2.51 -8.67 1.35
N GLY A 106 -2.90 -8.38 2.55
CA GLY A 106 -2.79 -7.07 3.19
C GLY A 106 -2.07 -7.14 4.54
N PRO A 107 -0.80 -7.58 4.63
CA PRO A 107 -0.04 -7.41 5.85
C PRO A 107 -0.01 -5.93 6.24
N LEU A 108 -0.43 -5.61 7.47
CA LEU A 108 -0.64 -4.25 7.96
C LEU A 108 -0.10 -4.13 9.40
N GLY A 109 0.55 -3.04 9.70
CA GLY A 109 1.12 -2.79 11.02
C GLY A 109 2.64 -2.58 10.98
N PRO A 110 3.37 -3.01 12.02
CA PRO A 110 2.93 -3.69 13.25
C PRO A 110 2.17 -2.77 14.21
N GLU A 111 2.39 -1.47 14.16
CA GLU A 111 1.84 -0.46 15.07
C GLU A 111 1.35 0.76 14.29
N ILE A 112 0.58 1.60 14.93
CA ILE A 112 0.18 2.91 14.44
C ILE A 112 0.94 3.95 15.27
N ILE A 113 1.79 4.75 14.60
CA ILE A 113 2.46 5.88 15.22
C ILE A 113 1.57 7.10 15.06
N THR A 114 1.31 7.82 16.15
CA THR A 114 0.45 9.00 16.10
C THR A 114 1.10 10.13 15.30
N ILE A 115 0.29 10.92 14.60
CA ILE A 115 0.80 11.87 13.62
C ILE A 115 1.65 12.99 14.26
N ASP A 116 1.44 13.27 15.53
CA ASP A 116 2.21 14.24 16.30
C ASP A 116 3.62 13.75 16.67
N GLU A 117 3.87 12.45 16.63
CA GLU A 117 5.20 11.86 16.80
C GLU A 117 6.04 11.89 15.52
N ILE A 118 5.43 12.18 14.36
CA ILE A 118 6.11 12.22 13.05
C ILE A 118 6.40 13.68 12.66
N PRO A 119 7.65 14.13 12.70
CA PRO A 119 8.00 15.52 12.38
C PRO A 119 7.60 15.95 10.97
N ASN A 120 7.81 15.07 9.99
CA ASN A 120 7.41 15.29 8.60
C ASN A 120 7.10 13.96 7.91
N VAL A 121 5.82 13.64 7.71
CA VAL A 121 5.37 12.41 7.05
C VAL A 121 5.82 12.31 5.58
N TYR A 122 6.28 13.41 4.99
CA TYR A 122 6.76 13.48 3.61
C TYR A 122 8.31 13.48 3.51
N ASP A 123 9.00 13.11 4.57
CA ASP A 123 10.46 13.01 4.58
C ASP A 123 10.92 11.80 5.40
N LEU A 124 10.35 10.64 5.07
CA LEU A 124 10.70 9.36 5.68
C LEU A 124 11.23 8.41 4.60
N TRP A 125 12.32 7.73 4.90
CA TRP A 125 12.81 6.67 4.03
C TRP A 125 11.98 5.40 4.21
N MET A 126 11.47 4.88 3.10
CA MET A 126 10.78 3.59 3.03
C MET A 126 11.65 2.59 2.28
N THR A 127 11.83 1.40 2.84
CA THR A 127 12.59 0.31 2.24
C THR A 127 11.76 -0.96 2.18
N CYS A 128 12.07 -1.79 1.21
CA CYS A 128 11.62 -3.17 1.15
C CYS A 128 12.80 -4.10 0.94
N SER A 129 12.91 -5.14 1.76
CA SER A 129 13.87 -6.22 1.57
C SER A 129 13.17 -7.57 1.43
N VAL A 130 13.81 -8.47 0.70
CA VAL A 130 13.40 -9.88 0.58
C VAL A 130 14.60 -10.73 0.94
N ASN A 131 14.47 -11.57 1.96
CA ASN A 131 15.54 -12.42 2.48
C ASN A 131 16.80 -11.60 2.85
N GLY A 132 16.61 -10.41 3.44
CA GLY A 132 17.69 -9.50 3.81
C GLY A 132 18.32 -8.72 2.65
N HIS A 133 17.89 -8.93 1.41
CA HIS A 133 18.36 -8.17 0.25
C HIS A 133 17.44 -7.00 -0.05
N GLU A 134 17.94 -5.77 0.06
CA GLU A 134 17.19 -4.57 -0.28
C GLU A 134 16.74 -4.60 -1.74
N ARG A 135 15.43 -4.46 -1.96
CA ARG A 135 14.78 -4.44 -3.28
C ARG A 135 14.46 -3.03 -3.73
N MET A 136 14.13 -2.15 -2.79
CA MET A 136 13.82 -0.76 -3.06
C MET A 136 14.09 0.12 -1.85
N ARG A 137 14.39 1.39 -2.13
CA ARG A 137 14.52 2.48 -1.17
C ARG A 137 13.99 3.75 -1.81
N VAL A 138 12.98 4.38 -1.19
CA VAL A 138 12.32 5.59 -1.69
C VAL A 138 12.00 6.53 -0.54
N ASN A 139 11.75 7.79 -0.85
CA ASN A 139 11.32 8.76 0.15
C ASN A 139 9.79 8.96 0.05
N THR A 140 9.10 9.07 1.18
CA THR A 140 7.65 9.34 1.21
C THR A 140 7.29 10.69 0.58
N GLY A 141 8.26 11.58 0.41
CA GLY A 141 8.11 12.82 -0.34
C GLY A 141 7.86 12.66 -1.83
N ASP A 142 8.15 11.48 -2.40
CA ASP A 142 7.96 11.20 -3.83
C ASP A 142 6.51 10.88 -4.21
N GLN A 143 5.58 10.87 -3.24
CA GLN A 143 4.15 10.64 -3.49
C GLN A 143 3.60 11.65 -4.49
N ILE A 144 2.92 11.16 -5.53
CA ILE A 144 2.23 11.99 -6.54
C ILE A 144 1.12 12.80 -5.86
N TRP A 145 0.27 12.13 -5.09
CA TRP A 145 -0.80 12.73 -4.32
C TRP A 145 -0.44 12.71 -2.83
N LYS A 146 -0.42 13.87 -2.22
CA LYS A 146 -0.20 13.99 -0.78
C LYS A 146 -1.43 13.54 -0.01
N ILE A 147 -1.28 13.18 1.27
CA ILE A 147 -2.40 12.79 2.15
C ILE A 147 -3.55 13.80 2.08
N SER A 148 -3.19 15.10 2.03
CA SER A 148 -4.18 16.18 1.93
C SER A 148 -4.95 16.19 0.63
N ASP A 149 -4.32 15.84 -0.51
CA ASP A 149 -4.99 15.74 -1.80
C ASP A 149 -5.97 14.56 -1.82
N ILE A 150 -5.51 13.42 -1.29
CA ILE A 150 -6.31 12.19 -1.18
C ILE A 150 -7.55 12.44 -0.34
N LEU A 151 -7.36 13.02 0.85
CA LEU A 151 -8.46 13.23 1.79
C LEU A 151 -9.47 14.27 1.27
N GLU A 152 -9.00 15.39 0.70
CA GLU A 152 -9.89 16.39 0.06
C GLU A 152 -10.70 15.74 -1.07
N HIS A 153 -10.05 14.97 -1.94
CA HIS A 153 -10.71 14.35 -3.10
C HIS A 153 -11.81 13.38 -2.69
N PHE A 154 -11.49 12.40 -1.83
CA PHE A 154 -12.45 11.34 -1.48
C PHE A 154 -13.53 11.84 -0.51
N SER A 155 -13.17 12.69 0.47
CA SER A 155 -14.16 13.20 1.43
C SER A 155 -15.17 14.16 0.80
N ARG A 156 -14.96 14.63 -0.42
CA ARG A 156 -15.89 15.53 -1.11
C ARG A 156 -17.29 14.94 -1.23
N PHE A 157 -17.38 13.64 -1.48
CA PHE A 157 -18.63 12.95 -1.74
C PHE A 157 -18.89 11.75 -0.84
N ILE A 158 -17.86 11.22 -0.20
CA ILE A 158 -17.91 10.00 0.60
C ILE A 158 -17.59 10.37 2.05
N PRO A 159 -18.47 10.07 3.03
CA PRO A 159 -18.10 10.19 4.43
C PRO A 159 -16.98 9.20 4.74
N ILE A 160 -15.90 9.70 5.31
CA ILE A 160 -14.77 8.92 5.78
C ILE A 160 -14.87 8.89 7.29
N GLU A 161 -14.90 7.71 7.89
CA GLU A 161 -15.13 7.56 9.32
C GLU A 161 -13.82 7.39 10.11
N ALA A 162 -13.87 7.65 11.41
CA ALA A 162 -12.73 7.37 12.28
C ALA A 162 -12.42 5.87 12.26
N GLY A 163 -11.14 5.53 12.09
CA GLY A 163 -10.65 4.17 11.92
C GLY A 163 -10.54 3.71 10.46
N ASP A 164 -11.07 4.47 9.50
CA ASP A 164 -10.78 4.21 8.09
C ASP A 164 -9.30 4.43 7.81
N MET A 165 -8.74 3.63 6.89
CA MET A 165 -7.34 3.69 6.51
C MET A 165 -7.21 3.93 5.01
N PHE A 166 -6.23 4.75 4.65
CA PHE A 166 -5.85 5.00 3.27
C PHE A 166 -4.40 4.65 3.08
N SER A 167 -4.12 3.80 2.12
CA SER A 167 -2.77 3.53 1.66
C SER A 167 -2.41 4.44 0.49
N THR A 168 -1.19 4.95 0.49
CA THR A 168 -0.76 5.99 -0.46
C THR A 168 -0.36 5.45 -1.82
N GLY A 169 -0.35 4.12 -1.98
CA GLY A 169 0.07 3.45 -3.20
C GLY A 169 1.55 3.08 -3.21
N ALA A 170 1.86 2.04 -3.95
CA ALA A 170 3.22 1.54 -4.06
C ALA A 170 4.10 2.48 -4.90
N PRO A 171 5.32 2.79 -4.41
CA PRO A 171 6.29 3.56 -5.17
C PRO A 171 6.96 2.71 -6.28
N GLY A 172 7.83 3.34 -7.06
CA GLY A 172 8.71 2.63 -7.98
C GLY A 172 9.64 1.65 -7.27
N GLY A 173 9.97 0.51 -7.91
CA GLY A 173 10.89 -0.49 -7.36
C GLY A 173 10.26 -1.84 -7.01
N VAL A 174 8.95 -1.98 -7.16
CA VAL A 174 8.24 -3.27 -7.14
C VAL A 174 8.74 -4.19 -8.26
N ALA A 175 8.61 -5.52 -8.08
CA ALA A 175 9.21 -6.48 -9.01
C ALA A 175 8.73 -6.29 -10.45
N VAL A 176 7.43 -6.12 -10.67
CA VAL A 176 6.85 -6.00 -12.02
C VAL A 176 7.42 -4.83 -12.84
N GLY A 177 7.97 -3.79 -12.20
CA GLY A 177 8.58 -2.64 -12.87
C GLY A 177 10.04 -2.82 -13.23
N LYS A 178 10.65 -3.96 -12.94
CA LYS A 178 12.08 -4.22 -13.17
C LYS A 178 12.29 -5.12 -14.37
N GLU A 179 13.42 -4.95 -15.07
CA GLU A 179 13.78 -5.77 -16.24
C GLU A 179 13.86 -7.26 -15.92
N ASN A 180 14.33 -7.61 -14.72
CA ASN A 180 14.45 -8.98 -14.24
C ASN A 180 13.27 -9.39 -13.32
N ALA A 181 12.07 -8.91 -13.56
CA ALA A 181 10.89 -9.11 -12.71
C ALA A 181 10.64 -10.59 -12.36
N GLU A 182 10.79 -11.50 -13.31
CA GLU A 182 10.52 -12.94 -13.11
C GLU A 182 11.41 -13.57 -12.03
N ASP A 183 12.62 -13.05 -11.81
CA ASP A 183 13.53 -13.51 -10.76
C ASP A 183 13.18 -12.94 -9.38
N LEU A 184 12.43 -11.84 -9.35
CA LEU A 184 12.15 -11.05 -8.16
C LEU A 184 10.78 -11.34 -7.54
N TYR A 185 9.88 -12.01 -8.25
CA TYR A 185 8.59 -12.40 -7.68
C TYR A 185 8.77 -13.34 -6.49
N LEU A 186 7.91 -13.13 -5.49
CA LEU A 186 7.97 -13.83 -4.21
C LEU A 186 7.65 -15.32 -4.36
N LYS A 187 8.40 -16.15 -3.63
CA LYS A 187 8.30 -17.61 -3.61
C LYS A 187 8.01 -18.09 -2.18
N PRO A 188 7.40 -19.26 -2.00
CA PRO A 188 7.32 -19.88 -0.68
C PRO A 188 8.69 -19.99 -0.03
N GLY A 189 8.78 -19.60 1.23
CA GLY A 189 10.02 -19.48 2.00
C GLY A 189 10.57 -18.06 2.07
N ASP A 190 10.13 -17.13 1.20
CA ASP A 190 10.63 -15.76 1.24
C ASP A 190 10.10 -15.00 2.47
N ILE A 191 10.97 -14.21 3.05
CA ILE A 191 10.67 -13.25 4.13
C ILE A 191 10.74 -11.85 3.54
N VAL A 192 9.64 -11.13 3.61
CA VAL A 192 9.52 -9.74 3.13
C VAL A 192 9.48 -8.82 4.32
N GLU A 193 10.33 -7.80 4.32
CA GLU A 193 10.36 -6.75 5.33
C GLU A 193 10.14 -5.39 4.67
N CYS A 194 9.06 -4.73 5.05
CA CYS A 194 8.73 -3.37 4.65
C CYS A 194 8.98 -2.45 5.84
N ALA A 195 9.91 -1.53 5.74
CA ALA A 195 10.24 -0.60 6.82
C ALA A 195 10.04 0.84 6.39
N ILE A 196 9.55 1.67 7.32
CA ILE A 196 9.48 3.13 7.16
C ILE A 196 10.17 3.74 8.37
N GLU A 197 11.14 4.61 8.10
CA GLU A 197 11.91 5.32 9.12
C GLU A 197 10.98 6.06 10.07
N GLY A 198 11.24 5.95 11.38
CA GLY A 198 10.42 6.57 12.41
C GLY A 198 9.05 5.92 12.65
N ILE A 199 8.69 4.88 11.87
CA ILE A 199 7.45 4.12 12.09
C ILE A 199 7.80 2.73 12.63
N SER A 200 8.18 1.79 11.78
CA SER A 200 8.48 0.41 12.17
C SER A 200 8.98 -0.44 11.01
N THR A 201 9.06 -1.76 11.24
CA THR A 201 9.28 -2.78 10.19
C THR A 201 8.16 -3.81 10.23
N LEU A 202 7.43 -3.92 9.13
CA LEU A 202 6.41 -4.94 8.92
C LEU A 202 7.03 -6.16 8.24
N ARG A 203 6.97 -7.33 8.89
CA ARG A 203 7.51 -8.59 8.37
C ARG A 203 6.40 -9.55 7.95
N THR A 204 6.63 -10.26 6.86
CA THR A 204 5.71 -11.26 6.29
C THR A 204 6.50 -12.44 5.76
N THR A 205 6.04 -13.67 6.01
CA THR A 205 6.63 -14.88 5.43
C THR A 205 5.67 -15.47 4.38
N ILE A 206 6.18 -15.72 3.20
CA ILE A 206 5.40 -16.39 2.14
C ILE A 206 5.49 -17.89 2.32
N ILE A 207 4.35 -18.55 2.29
CA ILE A 207 4.25 -20.03 2.43
C ILE A 207 3.46 -20.64 1.27
N GLU A 208 3.48 -21.99 1.16
CA GLU A 208 2.64 -22.77 0.23
C GLU A 208 1.20 -22.85 0.70
#